data_743cbb371dd7050156817e333c608ebe
#
_entry.id   743cbb371dd7050156817e333c608ebe
#
_cell.length_a   1.000
_cell.length_b   1.000
_cell.length_c   1.000
_cell.angle_alpha   90.00
_cell.angle_beta   90.00
_cell.angle_gamma   90.00
#
_symmetry.space_group_name_H-M   'P 1'
#
loop_
_entity.id
_entity.type
_entity.pdbx_description
1 polymer ?
#
loop_
_entity_poly.entity_id
_entity_poly.type
_entity_poly.pdbx_seq_one_letter_code
_entity_poly.pdbx_strand_id
1 'polypeptide(L)'
;EMQKNGTTAEIIAANGDTIAVAEKSSDYANSVFNLNNLDEKGKKDFLKYMEPSSMDGSTTGTITWYDHAQIPFFMIDICAENIKEEGPVYERLYGTLYDGKIVSFDLFGDTKEISEETDAFMRAVVDSAVISAFAEAPTIENGLSRQSAVTLGAVGVLIVLLIVYFVTTHSRNKREKQLRKETADRLAEYRRSKQDNESVGTGALRFVNETDHDDAAIKTFANYQAYHLQIFMPVFTVILSVIALYVVWQLGNFDSNWWVMLLLIGFAIYSLYKLATASTNTAKVLMRSYGKLRNRRAAYYFYDGDFRITGLQASNLHPYFQISRMYETNEYFYMYFGEGNTYFIRKDGFKQGDADAFRTFMKEKLGKRFK
;
A
#
# COMPACT_ATOMS: atom_id res chain seq x y z
N GLU A 1 34.64 27.19 -10.98
CA GLU A 1 33.25 27.44 -11.44
C GLU A 1 32.98 26.82 -12.83
N MET A 2 33.87 27.00 -13.82
CA MET A 2 33.72 26.42 -15.18
C MET A 2 33.44 24.92 -15.19
N GLN A 3 34.20 24.11 -14.46
CA GLN A 3 33.97 22.64 -14.42
C GLN A 3 32.59 22.22 -13.85
N LYS A 4 31.97 23.05 -13.02
CA LYS A 4 30.61 22.79 -12.49
C LYS A 4 29.51 22.92 -13.56
N ASN A 5 29.75 23.72 -14.59
CA ASN A 5 28.77 23.97 -15.68
C ASN A 5 29.00 23.10 -16.91
N GLY A 6 29.97 22.16 -16.88
CA GLY A 6 30.32 21.31 -18.01
C GLY A 6 31.17 21.96 -19.08
N THR A 7 31.66 23.22 -18.87
CA THR A 7 32.54 23.90 -19.81
C THR A 7 33.89 23.20 -19.84
N THR A 8 34.32 22.80 -21.03
CA THR A 8 35.58 22.08 -21.26
C THR A 8 36.68 22.99 -21.80
N ALA A 9 36.33 24.04 -22.51
CA ALA A 9 37.24 25.03 -23.06
C ALA A 9 36.56 26.40 -23.17
N GLU A 10 37.31 27.46 -23.03
CA GLU A 10 36.87 28.85 -23.18
C GLU A 10 37.97 29.68 -23.89
N ILE A 11 37.58 30.49 -24.85
CA ILE A 11 38.45 31.38 -25.62
C ILE A 11 37.80 32.75 -25.63
N ILE A 12 38.54 33.79 -25.29
CA ILE A 12 38.07 35.17 -25.38
C ILE A 12 38.66 35.78 -26.64
N ALA A 13 37.79 36.25 -27.54
CA ALA A 13 38.19 36.93 -28.76
C ALA A 13 38.67 38.37 -28.50
N ALA A 14 39.43 38.95 -29.42
CA ALA A 14 39.99 40.31 -29.25
C ALA A 14 38.90 41.40 -29.18
N ASN A 15 37.70 41.16 -29.71
CA ASN A 15 36.55 42.06 -29.65
C ASN A 15 35.72 41.92 -28.32
N GLY A 16 36.13 41.05 -27.39
CA GLY A 16 35.46 40.80 -26.14
C GLY A 16 34.44 39.62 -26.21
N ASP A 17 34.11 39.09 -27.39
CA ASP A 17 33.23 37.93 -27.49
C ASP A 17 33.89 36.68 -26.86
N THR A 18 33.14 35.88 -26.18
CA THR A 18 33.60 34.65 -25.54
C THR A 18 33.05 33.44 -26.27
N ILE A 19 33.92 32.51 -26.58
CA ILE A 19 33.58 31.20 -27.14
C ILE A 19 33.85 30.16 -26.07
N ALA A 20 32.81 29.39 -25.74
CA ALA A 20 32.91 28.26 -24.79
C ALA A 20 32.52 26.95 -25.50
N VAL A 21 33.18 25.86 -25.11
CA VAL A 21 32.76 24.50 -25.50
C VAL A 21 32.31 23.79 -24.24
N ALA A 22 31.07 23.33 -24.24
CA ALA A 22 30.49 22.66 -23.10
C ALA A 22 30.00 21.24 -23.46
N GLU A 23 30.10 20.35 -22.48
CA GLU A 23 29.57 18.99 -22.56
C GLU A 23 28.67 18.77 -21.33
N LYS A 24 27.41 18.39 -21.58
CA LYS A 24 26.39 18.22 -20.54
C LYS A 24 25.61 16.94 -20.74
N SER A 25 25.50 16.15 -19.68
CA SER A 25 24.60 14.99 -19.65
C SER A 25 23.25 15.35 -19.06
N SER A 26 22.19 14.76 -19.61
CA SER A 26 20.84 14.83 -19.06
C SER A 26 20.07 13.54 -19.34
N ASP A 27 19.01 13.29 -18.61
CA ASP A 27 18.15 12.12 -18.86
C ASP A 27 17.54 12.16 -20.25
N TYR A 28 17.23 13.35 -20.75
CA TYR A 28 16.74 13.54 -22.11
C TYR A 28 17.80 13.20 -23.14
N ALA A 29 19.03 13.71 -22.98
CA ALA A 29 20.15 13.39 -23.86
C ALA A 29 20.42 11.88 -23.88
N ASN A 30 20.42 11.24 -22.74
CA ASN A 30 20.58 9.79 -22.63
C ASN A 30 19.46 9.00 -23.33
N SER A 31 18.23 9.53 -23.33
CA SER A 31 17.08 8.88 -23.98
C SER A 31 17.11 8.95 -25.51
N VAL A 32 17.58 10.06 -26.08
CA VAL A 32 17.73 10.25 -27.52
C VAL A 32 19.02 9.63 -28.03
N PHE A 33 20.08 9.72 -27.27
CA PHE A 33 21.44 9.22 -27.47
C PHE A 33 22.19 9.93 -28.59
N ASN A 34 21.66 9.97 -29.82
CA ASN A 34 22.22 10.72 -30.97
C ASN A 34 21.08 11.40 -31.74
N LEU A 35 21.28 12.64 -32.22
CA LEU A 35 20.27 13.37 -33.01
C LEU A 35 19.92 12.66 -34.32
N ASN A 36 20.84 11.87 -34.88
CA ASN A 36 20.58 11.05 -36.05
C ASN A 36 19.50 9.97 -35.83
N ASN A 37 19.21 9.61 -34.57
CA ASN A 37 18.19 8.62 -34.22
C ASN A 37 16.76 9.19 -34.27
N LEU A 38 16.61 10.50 -34.38
CA LEU A 38 15.29 11.14 -34.40
C LEU A 38 14.67 11.09 -35.81
N ASP A 39 13.43 10.66 -35.88
CA ASP A 39 12.57 10.84 -37.04
C ASP A 39 12.08 12.30 -37.16
N GLU A 40 11.39 12.64 -38.22
CA GLU A 40 10.91 14.00 -38.46
C GLU A 40 9.98 14.54 -37.37
N LYS A 41 9.25 13.67 -36.72
CA LYS A 41 8.41 14.04 -35.55
C LYS A 41 9.29 14.30 -34.34
N GLY A 42 10.23 13.41 -34.04
CA GLY A 42 11.19 13.57 -32.96
C GLY A 42 12.03 14.83 -33.09
N LYS A 43 12.44 15.19 -34.30
CA LYS A 43 13.14 16.46 -34.59
C LYS A 43 12.30 17.68 -34.22
N LYS A 44 11.00 17.68 -34.57
CA LYS A 44 10.09 18.78 -34.20
C LYS A 44 9.87 18.87 -32.69
N ASP A 45 9.67 17.72 -32.04
CA ASP A 45 9.47 17.66 -30.60
C ASP A 45 10.75 18.10 -29.84
N PHE A 46 11.94 17.77 -30.38
CA PHE A 46 13.23 18.22 -29.87
C PHE A 46 13.37 19.74 -29.92
N LEU A 47 13.11 20.38 -31.05
CA LEU A 47 13.18 21.84 -31.18
C LEU A 47 12.23 22.50 -30.16
N LYS A 48 11.01 22.00 -30.04
CA LYS A 48 10.04 22.52 -29.07
C LYS A 48 10.51 22.36 -27.63
N TYR A 49 11.18 21.26 -27.28
CA TYR A 49 11.74 21.03 -25.98
C TYR A 49 12.89 21.96 -25.62
N MET A 50 13.74 22.27 -26.63
CA MET A 50 14.93 23.10 -26.46
C MET A 50 14.65 24.60 -26.70
N GLU A 51 13.42 24.98 -27.01
CA GLU A 51 13.03 26.38 -27.25
C GLU A 51 13.30 27.24 -26.02
N PRO A 52 14.11 28.32 -26.15
CA PRO A 52 14.44 29.16 -25.01
C PRO A 52 13.20 29.87 -24.48
N SER A 53 12.91 29.72 -23.21
CA SER A 53 11.81 30.44 -22.55
C SER A 53 12.11 30.68 -21.10
N SER A 54 11.78 31.86 -20.59
CA SER A 54 11.77 32.16 -19.17
C SER A 54 10.34 32.41 -18.68
N MET A 55 10.07 32.07 -17.40
CA MET A 55 8.74 32.26 -16.79
C MET A 55 8.32 33.74 -16.70
N ASP A 56 9.27 34.64 -16.65
CA ASP A 56 9.07 36.10 -16.50
C ASP A 56 9.15 36.84 -17.84
N GLY A 57 9.44 36.16 -18.96
CA GLY A 57 9.61 36.77 -20.28
C GLY A 57 10.91 37.56 -20.44
N SER A 58 11.84 37.51 -19.52
CA SER A 58 13.14 38.20 -19.59
C SER A 58 14.10 37.56 -20.59
N THR A 59 13.82 36.35 -21.05
CA THR A 59 14.61 35.63 -22.03
C THR A 59 13.77 35.36 -23.26
N THR A 60 14.24 35.76 -24.43
CA THR A 60 13.65 35.45 -25.71
C THR A 60 14.67 34.73 -26.58
N GLY A 61 14.22 33.87 -27.49
CA GLY A 61 15.16 33.20 -28.36
C GLY A 61 14.46 32.43 -29.46
N THR A 62 15.24 32.01 -30.41
CA THR A 62 14.79 31.15 -31.50
C THR A 62 15.68 29.93 -31.61
N ILE A 63 15.12 28.82 -32.07
CA ILE A 63 15.87 27.60 -32.31
C ILE A 63 15.61 27.11 -33.74
N THR A 64 16.69 26.75 -34.42
CA THR A 64 16.64 26.23 -35.80
C THR A 64 17.62 25.07 -35.97
N TRP A 65 17.43 24.28 -37.01
CA TRP A 65 18.43 23.29 -37.41
C TRP A 65 19.60 23.95 -38.13
N TYR A 66 20.79 23.45 -37.86
CA TYR A 66 22.01 23.80 -38.57
C TYR A 66 22.56 22.52 -39.24
N ASP A 67 22.76 22.60 -40.57
CA ASP A 67 23.22 21.46 -41.36
C ASP A 67 24.72 21.22 -41.15
N HIS A 68 25.07 20.02 -40.69
CA HIS A 68 26.44 19.56 -40.56
C HIS A 68 26.61 18.20 -41.24
N ALA A 69 27.79 17.92 -41.78
CA ALA A 69 28.04 16.78 -42.65
C ALA A 69 27.81 15.40 -42.00
N GLN A 70 28.03 15.24 -40.68
CA GLN A 70 27.96 13.95 -39.99
C GLN A 70 26.73 13.79 -39.11
N ILE A 71 26.34 14.83 -38.40
CA ILE A 71 25.23 14.81 -37.45
C ILE A 71 24.52 16.16 -37.45
N PRO A 72 23.17 16.23 -37.37
CA PRO A 72 22.49 17.52 -37.30
C PRO A 72 22.94 18.30 -36.08
N PHE A 73 23.15 19.59 -36.23
CA PHE A 73 23.27 20.55 -35.15
C PHE A 73 21.99 21.35 -35.04
N PHE A 74 21.71 21.85 -33.89
CA PHE A 74 20.72 22.90 -33.68
C PHE A 74 21.45 24.20 -33.33
N MET A 75 20.87 25.31 -33.73
CA MET A 75 21.36 26.66 -33.41
C MET A 75 20.29 27.35 -32.58
N ILE A 76 20.68 27.89 -31.42
CA ILE A 76 19.82 28.68 -30.57
C ILE A 76 20.38 30.10 -30.49
N ASP A 77 19.54 31.09 -30.78
CA ASP A 77 19.78 32.48 -30.49
C ASP A 77 19.03 32.88 -29.25
N ILE A 78 19.73 33.44 -28.27
CA ILE A 78 19.17 33.86 -26.99
C ILE A 78 19.48 35.36 -26.81
N CYS A 79 18.46 36.08 -26.38
CA CYS A 79 18.60 37.44 -25.87
C CYS A 79 17.98 37.44 -24.47
N ALA A 80 18.78 37.71 -23.45
CA ALA A 80 18.37 37.78 -22.08
C ALA A 80 18.61 39.16 -21.50
N GLU A 81 17.60 39.74 -20.82
CA GLU A 81 17.79 40.97 -20.05
C GLU A 81 18.61 40.67 -18.79
N ASN A 82 19.74 41.32 -18.64
CA ASN A 82 20.59 41.19 -17.44
C ASN A 82 20.23 42.28 -16.44
N ILE A 83 19.59 41.91 -15.34
CA ILE A 83 19.16 42.82 -14.28
C ILE A 83 20.36 43.44 -13.51
N LYS A 84 21.56 42.83 -13.59
CA LYS A 84 22.76 43.25 -12.85
C LYS A 84 23.71 44.07 -13.67
N GLU A 85 23.62 44.02 -14.99
CA GLU A 85 24.49 44.71 -15.93
C GLU A 85 23.64 45.62 -16.84
N GLU A 86 24.19 46.73 -17.29
CA GLU A 86 23.45 47.67 -18.13
C GLU A 86 23.39 47.18 -19.57
N GLY A 87 22.45 46.29 -19.86
CA GLY A 87 22.10 45.87 -21.21
C GLY A 87 21.75 44.39 -21.39
N PRO A 88 21.20 44.02 -22.55
CA PRO A 88 20.90 42.64 -22.87
C PRO A 88 22.17 41.83 -23.11
N VAL A 89 22.16 40.56 -22.72
CA VAL A 89 23.18 39.55 -23.06
C VAL A 89 22.71 38.75 -24.26
N TYR A 90 23.56 38.65 -25.28
CA TYR A 90 23.32 37.85 -26.44
C TYR A 90 24.15 36.58 -26.41
N GLU A 91 23.52 35.46 -26.67
CA GLU A 91 24.15 34.13 -26.77
C GLU A 91 23.71 33.46 -28.05
N ARG A 92 24.65 32.90 -28.80
CA ARG A 92 24.37 31.97 -29.90
C ARG A 92 25.05 30.65 -29.63
N LEU A 93 24.24 29.58 -29.56
CA LEU A 93 24.68 28.25 -29.25
C LEU A 93 24.52 27.35 -30.48
N TYR A 94 25.59 26.69 -30.87
CA TYR A 94 25.57 25.58 -31.83
C TYR A 94 25.72 24.28 -31.04
N GLY A 95 24.67 23.47 -31.03
CA GLY A 95 24.65 22.25 -30.22
C GLY A 95 24.32 21.00 -31.00
N THR A 96 24.82 19.89 -30.54
CA THR A 96 24.42 18.59 -31.03
C THR A 96 24.25 17.64 -29.86
N LEU A 97 23.55 16.54 -30.07
CA LEU A 97 23.39 15.46 -29.10
C LEU A 97 24.10 14.23 -29.64
N TYR A 98 25.14 13.82 -28.93
CA TYR A 98 26.07 12.77 -29.33
C TYR A 98 26.41 11.88 -28.13
N ASP A 99 26.29 10.58 -28.29
CA ASP A 99 26.58 9.56 -27.28
C ASP A 99 25.96 9.85 -25.90
N GLY A 100 24.70 10.31 -25.90
CA GLY A 100 23.95 10.59 -24.69
C GLY A 100 24.34 11.91 -23.99
N LYS A 101 25.12 12.77 -24.67
CA LYS A 101 25.55 14.06 -24.15
C LYS A 101 25.18 15.17 -25.12
N ILE A 102 24.85 16.34 -24.57
CA ILE A 102 24.76 17.58 -25.36
C ILE A 102 26.15 18.16 -25.39
N VAL A 103 26.66 18.34 -26.61
CA VAL A 103 27.88 19.07 -26.86
C VAL A 103 27.51 20.39 -27.51
N SER A 104 27.92 21.51 -26.93
CA SER A 104 27.60 22.84 -27.41
C SER A 104 28.85 23.69 -27.59
N PHE A 105 28.75 24.56 -28.57
CA PHE A 105 29.68 25.65 -28.86
C PHE A 105 28.92 26.94 -28.61
N ASP A 106 29.20 27.56 -27.46
CA ASP A 106 28.44 28.71 -26.98
C ASP A 106 29.24 30.00 -27.28
N LEU A 107 28.61 30.95 -27.96
CA LEU A 107 29.16 32.24 -28.31
C LEU A 107 28.42 33.33 -27.55
N PHE A 108 29.11 34.02 -26.67
CA PHE A 108 28.58 35.09 -25.84
C PHE A 108 29.06 36.43 -26.36
N GLY A 109 28.16 37.38 -26.65
CA GLY A 109 28.44 38.74 -26.97
C GLY A 109 28.46 39.60 -25.71
N ASP A 110 29.55 40.35 -25.50
CA ASP A 110 29.67 41.27 -24.40
C ASP A 110 28.89 42.58 -24.70
N THR A 111 27.66 42.66 -24.18
CA THR A 111 26.75 43.83 -24.28
C THR A 111 26.33 44.26 -25.68
N LYS A 112 26.59 43.47 -26.71
CA LYS A 112 26.24 43.74 -28.10
C LYS A 112 25.76 42.47 -28.81
N GLU A 113 24.99 42.68 -29.89
CA GLU A 113 24.70 41.59 -30.82
C GLU A 113 26.00 40.96 -31.33
N ILE A 114 25.99 39.65 -31.47
CA ILE A 114 27.13 38.86 -31.91
C ILE A 114 27.54 39.32 -33.32
N SER A 115 28.83 39.62 -33.49
CA SER A 115 29.32 40.07 -34.78
C SER A 115 29.27 38.97 -35.83
N GLU A 116 28.99 39.34 -37.08
CA GLU A 116 28.96 38.39 -38.19
C GLU A 116 30.32 37.69 -38.42
N GLU A 117 31.42 38.38 -38.10
CA GLU A 117 32.77 37.83 -38.19
C GLU A 117 33.00 36.73 -37.17
N THR A 118 32.60 36.97 -35.88
CA THR A 118 32.73 35.99 -34.81
C THR A 118 31.82 34.78 -35.06
N ASP A 119 30.59 35.02 -35.54
CA ASP A 119 29.67 33.95 -35.90
C ASP A 119 30.17 33.11 -37.10
N ALA A 120 30.74 33.74 -38.13
CA ALA A 120 31.36 33.05 -39.26
C ALA A 120 32.55 32.18 -38.79
N PHE A 121 33.35 32.66 -37.84
CA PHE A 121 34.41 31.89 -37.25
C PHE A 121 33.83 30.67 -36.46
N MET A 122 32.83 30.89 -35.66
CA MET A 122 32.17 29.81 -34.93
C MET A 122 31.59 28.74 -35.83
N ARG A 123 30.89 29.14 -36.90
CA ARG A 123 30.40 28.20 -37.92
C ARG A 123 31.53 27.38 -38.54
N ALA A 124 32.67 28.03 -38.88
CA ALA A 124 33.82 27.29 -39.40
C ALA A 124 34.39 26.30 -38.39
N VAL A 125 34.37 26.61 -37.07
CA VAL A 125 34.75 25.69 -35.99
C VAL A 125 33.77 24.53 -35.94
N VAL A 126 32.46 24.78 -35.92
CA VAL A 126 31.42 23.75 -35.92
C VAL A 126 31.53 22.83 -37.12
N ASP A 127 31.67 23.40 -38.34
CA ASP A 127 31.80 22.65 -39.60
C ASP A 127 33.06 21.77 -39.63
N SER A 128 34.11 22.21 -38.91
CA SER A 128 35.36 21.45 -38.81
C SER A 128 35.31 20.31 -37.78
N ALA A 129 34.25 20.24 -36.96
CA ALA A 129 34.10 19.21 -35.97
C ALA A 129 33.93 17.84 -36.64
N VAL A 130 34.79 16.89 -36.25
CA VAL A 130 34.77 15.51 -36.78
C VAL A 130 34.42 14.55 -35.68
N ILE A 131 33.34 13.83 -35.88
CA ILE A 131 32.95 12.73 -34.95
C ILE A 131 33.64 11.46 -35.45
N SER A 132 34.63 10.98 -34.67
CA SER A 132 35.48 9.86 -35.06
C SER A 132 34.78 8.50 -34.99
N ALA A 133 33.79 8.34 -34.14
CA ALA A 133 32.97 7.13 -34.02
C ALA A 133 31.65 7.46 -33.31
N PHE A 134 30.59 6.79 -33.73
CA PHE A 134 29.32 6.79 -32.98
C PHE A 134 29.27 5.52 -32.14
N ALA A 135 29.05 5.66 -30.83
CA ALA A 135 28.73 4.52 -30.00
C ALA A 135 27.35 3.98 -30.41
N GLU A 136 27.19 2.67 -30.30
CA GLU A 136 25.86 2.07 -30.45
C GLU A 136 24.98 2.54 -29.27
N ALA A 137 23.79 3.03 -29.60
CA ALA A 137 22.82 3.39 -28.58
C ALA A 137 22.59 2.17 -27.68
N PRO A 138 22.62 2.33 -26.35
CA PRO A 138 22.29 1.23 -25.47
C PRO A 138 20.94 0.68 -25.88
N THR A 139 20.85 -0.60 -26.20
CA THR A 139 19.59 -1.27 -26.51
C THR A 139 18.71 -1.10 -25.27
N ILE A 140 17.79 -0.13 -25.33
CA ILE A 140 16.70 -0.09 -24.38
C ILE A 140 15.88 -1.33 -24.72
N GLU A 141 16.10 -2.41 -23.98
CA GLU A 141 15.14 -3.51 -23.99
C GLU A 141 13.78 -2.88 -23.73
N ASN A 142 12.93 -2.81 -24.77
CA ASN A 142 11.56 -2.29 -24.70
C ASN A 142 10.66 -3.20 -23.84
N GLY A 143 11.20 -3.75 -22.78
CA GLY A 143 10.55 -4.53 -21.76
C GLY A 143 10.78 -3.88 -20.39
N LEU A 144 9.73 -3.91 -19.58
CA LEU A 144 9.88 -3.65 -18.16
C LEU A 144 11.09 -4.42 -17.64
N SER A 145 12.08 -3.75 -17.06
CA SER A 145 13.20 -4.46 -16.44
C SER A 145 12.62 -5.54 -15.53
N ARG A 146 13.29 -6.67 -15.41
CA ARG A 146 12.85 -7.76 -14.52
C ARG A 146 12.50 -7.23 -13.13
N GLN A 147 13.22 -6.24 -12.67
CA GLN A 147 12.99 -5.54 -11.41
C GLN A 147 11.68 -4.75 -11.40
N SER A 148 11.40 -3.98 -12.47
CA SER A 148 10.14 -3.23 -12.60
C SER A 148 8.93 -4.17 -12.73
N ALA A 149 9.07 -5.27 -13.47
CA ALA A 149 8.01 -6.28 -13.61
C ALA A 149 7.67 -6.95 -12.27
N VAL A 150 8.69 -7.31 -11.48
CA VAL A 150 8.52 -7.89 -10.14
C VAL A 150 7.87 -6.89 -9.18
N THR A 151 8.29 -5.62 -9.23
CA THR A 151 7.71 -4.56 -8.39
C THR A 151 6.25 -4.32 -8.73
N LEU A 152 5.89 -4.20 -10.01
CA LEU A 152 4.50 -4.07 -10.45
C LEU A 152 3.66 -5.28 -10.07
N GLY A 153 4.23 -6.49 -10.19
CA GLY A 153 3.58 -7.71 -9.74
C GLY A 153 3.29 -7.70 -8.24
N ALA A 154 4.25 -7.32 -7.40
CA ALA A 154 4.09 -7.22 -5.95
C ALA A 154 3.03 -6.18 -5.55
N VAL A 155 3.03 -5.00 -6.19
CA VAL A 155 2.01 -3.96 -5.99
C VAL A 155 0.63 -4.48 -6.42
N GLY A 156 0.53 -5.16 -7.55
CA GLY A 156 -0.71 -5.78 -8.01
C GLY A 156 -1.29 -6.80 -7.01
N VAL A 157 -0.44 -7.68 -6.48
CA VAL A 157 -0.84 -8.64 -5.43
C VAL A 157 -1.35 -7.91 -4.18
N LEU A 158 -0.67 -6.86 -3.74
CA LEU A 158 -1.05 -6.06 -2.58
C LEU A 158 -2.43 -5.42 -2.76
N ILE A 159 -2.70 -4.83 -3.92
CA ILE A 159 -4.01 -4.25 -4.27
C ILE A 159 -5.10 -5.33 -4.26
N VAL A 160 -4.86 -6.49 -4.86
CA VAL A 160 -5.83 -7.60 -4.87
C VAL A 160 -6.14 -8.07 -3.45
N LEU A 161 -5.12 -8.24 -2.60
CA LEU A 161 -5.30 -8.63 -1.20
C LEU A 161 -6.12 -7.60 -0.42
N LEU A 162 -5.89 -6.30 -0.63
CA LEU A 162 -6.68 -5.24 -0.02
C LEU A 162 -8.14 -5.28 -0.49
N ILE A 163 -8.38 -5.44 -1.79
CA ILE A 163 -9.76 -5.56 -2.34
C ILE A 163 -10.47 -6.76 -1.73
N VAL A 164 -9.83 -7.93 -1.73
CA VAL A 164 -10.41 -9.15 -1.12
C VAL A 164 -10.73 -8.92 0.35
N TYR A 165 -9.84 -8.29 1.10
CA TYR A 165 -10.07 -7.93 2.49
C TYR A 165 -11.28 -7.02 2.66
N PHE A 166 -11.38 -5.92 1.91
CA PHE A 166 -12.51 -4.98 1.98
C PHE A 166 -13.83 -5.65 1.60
N VAL A 167 -13.86 -6.39 0.50
CA VAL A 167 -15.06 -7.09 0.02
C VAL A 167 -15.53 -8.12 1.04
N THR A 168 -14.62 -8.94 1.56
CA THR A 168 -14.98 -9.98 2.55
C THR A 168 -15.48 -9.36 3.85
N THR A 169 -14.80 -8.32 4.36
CA THR A 169 -15.19 -7.62 5.58
C THR A 169 -16.54 -6.91 5.42
N HIS A 170 -16.73 -6.20 4.30
CA HIS A 170 -17.99 -5.50 4.02
C HIS A 170 -19.17 -6.49 3.90
N SER A 171 -18.99 -7.57 3.15
CA SER A 171 -20.01 -8.60 2.97
C SER A 171 -20.36 -9.30 4.31
N ARG A 172 -19.36 -9.59 5.14
CA ARG A 172 -19.59 -10.14 6.49
C ARG A 172 -20.39 -9.18 7.35
N ASN A 173 -20.00 -7.90 7.41
CA ASN A 173 -20.69 -6.89 8.21
C ASN A 173 -22.16 -6.69 7.75
N LYS A 174 -22.41 -6.67 6.43
CA LYS A 174 -23.77 -6.57 5.88
C LYS A 174 -24.61 -7.79 6.27
N ARG A 175 -24.08 -8.99 6.10
CA ARG A 175 -24.75 -10.25 6.46
C ARG A 175 -25.01 -10.34 7.96
N GLU A 176 -24.05 -9.94 8.80
CA GLU A 176 -24.24 -9.92 10.25
C GLU A 176 -25.35 -8.94 10.67
N LYS A 177 -25.42 -7.75 10.07
CA LYS A 177 -26.51 -6.78 10.34
C LYS A 177 -27.88 -7.35 9.99
N GLN A 178 -28.00 -8.03 8.84
CA GLN A 178 -29.26 -8.68 8.44
C GLN A 178 -29.66 -9.79 9.41
N LEU A 179 -28.72 -10.69 9.74
CA LEU A 179 -28.97 -11.78 10.71
C LEU A 179 -29.37 -11.25 12.09
N ARG A 180 -28.78 -10.14 12.53
CA ARG A 180 -29.16 -9.49 13.81
C ARG A 180 -30.59 -9.00 13.79
N LYS A 181 -31.00 -8.32 12.69
CA LYS A 181 -32.37 -7.83 12.55
C LYS A 181 -33.37 -9.01 12.55
N GLU A 182 -33.14 -10.02 11.72
CA GLU A 182 -33.99 -11.21 11.67
C GLU A 182 -34.06 -11.94 13.03
N THR A 183 -32.93 -12.02 13.72
CA THR A 183 -32.88 -12.65 15.07
C THR A 183 -33.64 -11.83 16.09
N ALA A 184 -33.56 -10.48 16.02
CA ALA A 184 -34.29 -9.60 16.93
C ALA A 184 -35.81 -9.70 16.73
N ASP A 185 -36.28 -9.73 15.48
CA ASP A 185 -37.70 -9.87 15.14
C ASP A 185 -38.26 -11.22 15.63
N ARG A 186 -37.54 -12.32 15.35
CA ARG A 186 -37.88 -13.66 15.83
C ARG A 186 -37.85 -13.79 17.36
N LEU A 187 -36.93 -13.06 18.00
CA LEU A 187 -36.85 -13.05 19.47
C LEU A 187 -38.04 -12.32 20.09
N ALA A 188 -38.49 -11.21 19.47
CA ALA A 188 -39.67 -10.50 19.90
C ALA A 188 -40.93 -11.38 19.79
N GLU A 189 -41.06 -12.14 18.68
CA GLU A 189 -42.14 -13.09 18.48
C GLU A 189 -42.07 -14.24 19.51
N TYR A 190 -40.89 -14.84 19.71
CA TYR A 190 -40.68 -15.89 20.72
C TYR A 190 -41.06 -15.40 22.13
N ARG A 191 -40.67 -14.19 22.53
CA ARG A 191 -41.03 -13.61 23.83
C ARG A 191 -42.54 -13.41 23.96
N ARG A 192 -43.23 -12.95 22.93
CA ARG A 192 -44.68 -12.83 22.91
C ARG A 192 -45.38 -14.18 23.10
N SER A 193 -44.89 -15.23 22.43
CA SER A 193 -45.45 -16.58 22.54
C SER A 193 -45.23 -17.20 23.92
N LYS A 194 -44.28 -16.67 24.70
CA LYS A 194 -43.91 -17.19 26.05
C LYS A 194 -44.46 -16.34 27.21
N GLN A 195 -45.18 -15.25 26.91
CA GLN A 195 -45.63 -14.24 27.92
C GLN A 195 -46.35 -14.88 29.14
N ASP A 196 -47.05 -15.99 28.91
CA ASP A 196 -47.78 -16.67 29.99
C ASP A 196 -46.99 -17.79 30.71
N ASN A 197 -45.80 -18.17 30.18
CA ASN A 197 -44.98 -19.29 30.69
C ASN A 197 -43.46 -19.01 30.58
N GLU A 198 -43.00 -17.85 30.97
CA GLU A 198 -41.57 -17.47 30.90
C GLU A 198 -40.60 -18.39 31.65
N SER A 199 -41.11 -19.18 32.61
CA SER A 199 -40.28 -20.01 33.46
C SER A 199 -40.19 -21.47 33.07
N VAL A 200 -40.92 -21.92 32.04
CA VAL A 200 -40.97 -23.35 31.68
C VAL A 200 -40.31 -23.59 30.34
N GLY A 201 -39.34 -24.49 30.28
CA GLY A 201 -38.68 -24.92 29.05
C GLY A 201 -39.65 -25.67 28.13
N THR A 202 -39.44 -25.57 26.83
CA THR A 202 -40.28 -26.16 25.80
C THR A 202 -39.90 -27.59 25.52
N GLY A 203 -40.78 -28.53 25.86
CA GLY A 203 -40.55 -29.98 25.65
C GLY A 203 -39.75 -30.62 26.81
N ALA A 204 -39.24 -31.82 26.54
CA ALA A 204 -38.49 -32.58 27.56
C ALA A 204 -37.11 -31.98 27.85
N LEU A 205 -36.70 -32.07 29.10
CA LEU A 205 -35.32 -31.74 29.53
C LEU A 205 -34.38 -32.86 29.05
N ARG A 206 -33.48 -32.54 28.13
CA ARG A 206 -32.55 -33.50 27.52
C ARG A 206 -31.21 -33.56 28.19
N PHE A 207 -30.63 -32.37 28.45
CA PHE A 207 -29.28 -32.28 29.04
C PHE A 207 -29.24 -31.27 30.17
N VAL A 208 -28.42 -31.56 31.16
CA VAL A 208 -28.07 -30.64 32.24
C VAL A 208 -26.54 -30.58 32.33
N ASN A 209 -25.98 -29.40 32.27
CA ASN A 209 -24.56 -29.21 32.43
C ASN A 209 -24.27 -28.11 33.44
N GLU A 210 -23.26 -28.32 34.26
CA GLU A 210 -22.73 -27.30 35.17
C GLU A 210 -21.28 -27.01 34.84
N THR A 211 -20.98 -25.76 34.64
CA THR A 211 -19.64 -25.31 34.25
C THR A 211 -19.19 -24.14 35.12
N ASP A 212 -18.02 -24.26 35.69
CA ASP A 212 -17.35 -23.18 36.37
C ASP A 212 -16.55 -22.36 35.38
N HIS A 213 -16.79 -21.05 35.36
CA HIS A 213 -16.01 -20.09 34.55
C HIS A 213 -14.81 -19.59 35.33
N ASP A 214 -13.97 -20.54 35.76
CA ASP A 214 -12.74 -20.28 36.48
C ASP A 214 -11.68 -19.60 35.57
N ASP A 215 -10.59 -19.18 36.18
CA ASP A 215 -9.51 -18.50 35.44
C ASP A 215 -8.83 -19.43 34.41
N ALA A 216 -8.85 -20.75 34.65
CA ALA A 216 -8.31 -21.74 33.72
C ALA A 216 -9.20 -21.85 32.45
N ALA A 217 -10.53 -21.99 32.64
CA ALA A 217 -11.48 -21.99 31.53
C ALA A 217 -11.42 -20.71 30.68
N ILE A 218 -11.31 -19.54 31.34
CA ILE A 218 -11.18 -18.25 30.71
C ILE A 218 -9.89 -18.18 29.86
N LYS A 219 -8.75 -18.63 30.40
CA LYS A 219 -7.47 -18.67 29.66
C LYS A 219 -7.55 -19.61 28.46
N THR A 220 -8.11 -20.81 28.63
CA THR A 220 -8.30 -21.78 27.53
C THR A 220 -9.16 -21.18 26.40
N PHE A 221 -10.26 -20.55 26.77
CA PHE A 221 -11.09 -19.84 25.77
C PHE A 221 -10.38 -18.68 25.09
N ALA A 222 -9.64 -17.85 25.86
CA ALA A 222 -8.88 -16.73 25.30
C ALA A 222 -7.81 -17.19 24.30
N ASN A 223 -7.12 -18.31 24.59
CA ASN A 223 -6.19 -18.95 23.67
C ASN A 223 -6.90 -19.41 22.39
N TYR A 224 -8.03 -20.10 22.55
CA TYR A 224 -8.80 -20.56 21.40
C TYR A 224 -9.26 -19.38 20.54
N GLN A 225 -9.81 -18.33 21.14
CA GLN A 225 -10.28 -17.14 20.42
C GLN A 225 -9.14 -16.43 19.71
N ALA A 226 -8.00 -16.24 20.35
CA ALA A 226 -6.85 -15.54 19.77
C ALA A 226 -6.24 -16.30 18.58
N TYR A 227 -6.02 -17.59 18.73
CA TYR A 227 -5.25 -18.37 17.76
C TYR A 227 -6.10 -19.13 16.72
N HIS A 228 -7.41 -19.26 16.91
CA HIS A 228 -8.27 -19.92 15.94
C HIS A 228 -9.25 -18.94 15.24
N LEU A 229 -9.71 -17.91 15.94
CA LEU A 229 -10.72 -17.02 15.41
C LEU A 229 -10.17 -15.65 14.98
N GLN A 230 -9.16 -15.14 15.67
CA GLN A 230 -8.64 -13.78 15.47
C GLN A 230 -7.25 -13.71 14.84
N ILE A 231 -6.59 -14.84 14.61
CA ILE A 231 -5.21 -14.90 14.08
C ILE A 231 -5.08 -14.30 12.67
N PHE A 232 -6.13 -14.35 11.87
CA PHE A 232 -6.08 -13.93 10.45
C PHE A 232 -5.58 -12.50 10.29
N MET A 233 -6.11 -11.55 11.06
CA MET A 233 -5.77 -10.13 10.90
C MET A 233 -4.31 -9.80 11.21
N PRO A 234 -3.73 -10.20 12.35
CA PRO A 234 -2.32 -9.95 12.62
C PRO A 234 -1.39 -10.60 11.59
N VAL A 235 -1.65 -11.84 11.21
CA VAL A 235 -0.84 -12.55 10.19
C VAL A 235 -0.93 -11.85 8.84
N PHE A 236 -2.13 -11.47 8.42
CA PHE A 236 -2.33 -10.71 7.18
C PHE A 236 -1.56 -9.39 7.19
N THR A 237 -1.58 -8.66 8.30
CA THR A 237 -0.85 -7.40 8.44
C THR A 237 0.66 -7.60 8.33
N VAL A 238 1.21 -8.66 8.96
CA VAL A 238 2.63 -9.00 8.84
C VAL A 238 3.01 -9.30 7.40
N ILE A 239 2.23 -10.13 6.70
CA ILE A 239 2.47 -10.46 5.29
C ILE A 239 2.46 -9.18 4.43
N LEU A 240 1.47 -8.30 4.60
CA LEU A 240 1.41 -7.03 3.88
C LEU A 240 2.63 -6.15 4.14
N SER A 241 3.08 -6.07 5.40
CA SER A 241 4.27 -5.28 5.77
C SER A 241 5.52 -5.83 5.11
N VAL A 242 5.69 -7.15 5.04
CA VAL A 242 6.85 -7.79 4.39
C VAL A 242 6.84 -7.52 2.89
N ILE A 243 5.68 -7.65 2.23
CA ILE A 243 5.55 -7.34 0.79
C ILE A 243 5.86 -5.87 0.53
N ALA A 244 5.32 -4.96 1.35
CA ALA A 244 5.57 -3.53 1.21
C ALA A 244 7.04 -3.16 1.43
N LEU A 245 7.72 -3.77 2.41
CA LEU A 245 9.16 -3.60 2.62
C LEU A 245 9.97 -4.07 1.42
N TYR A 246 9.61 -5.22 0.83
CA TYR A 246 10.25 -5.72 -0.38
C TYR A 246 10.08 -4.76 -1.56
N VAL A 247 8.89 -4.19 -1.76
CA VAL A 247 8.62 -3.21 -2.83
C VAL A 247 9.46 -1.95 -2.63
N VAL A 248 9.49 -1.39 -1.41
CA VAL A 248 10.30 -0.20 -1.09
C VAL A 248 11.78 -0.47 -1.31
N TRP A 249 12.26 -1.66 -0.94
CA TRP A 249 13.64 -2.07 -1.18
C TRP A 249 13.97 -2.14 -2.67
N GLN A 250 13.09 -2.67 -3.50
CA GLN A 250 13.29 -2.77 -4.94
C GLN A 250 13.28 -1.41 -5.67
N LEU A 251 12.58 -0.41 -5.13
CA LEU A 251 12.54 0.93 -5.70
C LEU A 251 13.86 1.70 -5.54
N GLY A 252 14.80 1.23 -4.71
CA GLY A 252 16.18 1.71 -4.63
C GLY A 252 16.39 3.11 -4.04
N ASN A 253 15.33 3.84 -3.69
CA ASN A 253 15.41 5.21 -3.15
C ASN A 253 15.56 5.20 -1.63
N PHE A 254 16.64 4.58 -1.12
CA PHE A 254 16.86 4.44 0.32
C PHE A 254 17.05 5.80 1.03
N ASP A 255 17.76 6.72 0.43
CA ASP A 255 18.14 7.99 1.08
C ASP A 255 16.92 8.89 1.33
N SER A 256 15.89 8.83 0.49
CA SER A 256 14.69 9.64 0.67
C SER A 256 13.55 8.91 1.39
N ASN A 257 13.53 7.57 1.41
CA ASN A 257 12.41 6.76 1.90
C ASN A 257 12.71 5.89 3.13
N TRP A 258 13.84 6.09 3.81
CA TRP A 258 14.21 5.32 5.00
C TRP A 258 13.15 5.36 6.11
N TRP A 259 12.46 6.49 6.27
CA TRP A 259 11.39 6.66 7.25
C TRP A 259 10.17 5.77 6.96
N VAL A 260 9.85 5.53 5.68
CA VAL A 260 8.77 4.59 5.27
C VAL A 260 9.14 3.17 5.68
N MET A 261 10.39 2.77 5.49
CA MET A 261 10.86 1.46 5.93
C MET A 261 10.75 1.30 7.44
N LEU A 262 11.16 2.31 8.23
CA LEU A 262 11.01 2.28 9.68
C LEU A 262 9.54 2.17 10.11
N LEU A 263 8.63 2.88 9.45
CA LEU A 263 7.19 2.77 9.69
C LEU A 263 6.68 1.36 9.41
N LEU A 264 7.05 0.74 8.29
CA LEU A 264 6.61 -0.61 7.93
C LEU A 264 7.17 -1.65 8.88
N ILE A 265 8.45 -1.54 9.28
CA ILE A 265 9.07 -2.40 10.30
C ILE A 265 8.35 -2.24 11.63
N GLY A 266 8.11 -1.01 12.07
CA GLY A 266 7.36 -0.72 13.30
C GLY A 266 5.96 -1.31 13.27
N PHE A 267 5.28 -1.24 12.14
CA PHE A 267 3.94 -1.81 11.96
C PHE A 267 3.95 -3.35 11.99
N ALA A 268 4.97 -3.97 11.39
CA ALA A 268 5.17 -5.42 11.46
C ALA A 268 5.44 -5.87 12.90
N ILE A 269 6.34 -5.20 13.62
CA ILE A 269 6.65 -5.48 15.03
C ILE A 269 5.41 -5.29 15.90
N TYR A 270 4.64 -4.22 15.71
CA TYR A 270 3.39 -3.98 16.42
C TYR A 270 2.37 -5.10 16.18
N SER A 271 2.25 -5.59 14.95
CA SER A 271 1.34 -6.68 14.60
C SER A 271 1.76 -8.00 15.24
N LEU A 272 3.06 -8.30 15.26
CA LEU A 272 3.60 -9.46 15.99
C LEU A 272 3.38 -9.35 17.51
N TYR A 273 3.60 -8.17 18.08
CA TYR A 273 3.30 -7.91 19.48
C TYR A 273 1.82 -8.12 19.80
N LYS A 274 0.91 -7.61 18.95
CA LYS A 274 -0.54 -7.82 19.09
C LYS A 274 -0.89 -9.30 19.03
N LEU A 275 -0.28 -10.06 18.13
CA LEU A 275 -0.49 -11.49 18.02
C LEU A 275 -0.01 -12.22 19.29
N ALA A 276 1.21 -11.93 19.75
CA ALA A 276 1.79 -12.54 20.93
C ALA A 276 0.99 -12.25 22.23
N THR A 277 0.40 -11.05 22.32
CA THR A 277 -0.36 -10.63 23.52
C THR A 277 -1.87 -10.84 23.40
N ALA A 278 -2.39 -11.28 22.26
CA ALA A 278 -3.83 -11.39 21.98
C ALA A 278 -4.56 -12.24 23.03
N SER A 279 -4.04 -13.44 23.32
CA SER A 279 -4.61 -14.34 24.30
C SER A 279 -4.61 -13.74 25.72
N THR A 280 -3.48 -13.20 26.15
CA THR A 280 -3.32 -12.60 27.47
C THR A 280 -4.24 -11.39 27.67
N ASN A 281 -4.36 -10.54 26.64
CA ASN A 281 -5.24 -9.37 26.70
C ASN A 281 -6.71 -9.78 26.73
N THR A 282 -7.11 -10.75 25.90
CA THR A 282 -8.47 -11.31 25.92
C THR A 282 -8.79 -11.92 27.27
N ALA A 283 -7.88 -12.72 27.83
CA ALA A 283 -8.05 -13.30 29.14
C ALA A 283 -8.22 -12.24 30.24
N LYS A 284 -7.38 -11.18 30.24
CA LYS A 284 -7.49 -10.06 31.19
C LYS A 284 -8.85 -9.37 31.14
N VAL A 285 -9.36 -9.10 29.93
CA VAL A 285 -10.67 -8.46 29.74
C VAL A 285 -11.79 -9.36 30.30
N LEU A 286 -11.76 -10.63 29.93
CA LEU A 286 -12.76 -11.60 30.41
C LEU A 286 -12.69 -11.79 31.93
N MET A 287 -11.50 -11.94 32.50
CA MET A 287 -11.32 -12.07 33.94
C MET A 287 -11.87 -10.86 34.72
N ARG A 288 -11.69 -9.65 34.19
CA ARG A 288 -12.29 -8.43 34.75
C ARG A 288 -13.82 -8.46 34.70
N SER A 289 -14.39 -8.95 33.58
CA SER A 289 -15.85 -9.07 33.42
C SER A 289 -16.43 -10.12 34.33
N TYR A 290 -15.85 -11.33 34.39
CA TYR A 290 -16.27 -12.40 35.24
C TYR A 290 -15.96 -12.15 36.74
N GLY A 291 -14.90 -11.36 37.04
CA GLY A 291 -14.55 -10.95 38.40
C GLY A 291 -15.59 -10.07 39.09
N LYS A 292 -16.45 -9.41 38.32
CA LYS A 292 -17.59 -8.62 38.84
C LYS A 292 -18.81 -9.48 39.19
N LEU A 293 -18.83 -10.73 38.76
CA LEU A 293 -19.94 -11.64 39.03
C LEU A 293 -19.80 -12.24 40.42
N ARG A 294 -20.90 -12.27 41.19
CA ARG A 294 -20.96 -12.89 42.52
C ARG A 294 -20.76 -14.40 42.46
N ASN A 295 -21.22 -15.02 41.36
CA ASN A 295 -21.08 -16.44 41.10
C ASN A 295 -20.59 -16.64 39.69
N ARG A 296 -19.52 -17.44 39.52
CA ARG A 296 -18.96 -17.78 38.21
C ARG A 296 -19.42 -19.15 37.70
N ARG A 297 -20.25 -19.85 38.46
CA ARG A 297 -20.80 -21.13 38.05
C ARG A 297 -22.08 -20.91 37.26
N ALA A 298 -22.15 -21.52 36.08
CA ALA A 298 -23.33 -21.55 35.24
C ALA A 298 -23.93 -22.95 35.20
N ALA A 299 -25.25 -23.04 35.31
CA ALA A 299 -25.98 -24.27 35.01
C ALA A 299 -26.82 -24.07 33.74
N TYR A 300 -26.70 -25.03 32.85
CA TYR A 300 -27.34 -25.07 31.56
C TYR A 300 -28.36 -26.19 31.51
N TYR A 301 -29.59 -25.86 31.14
CA TYR A 301 -30.70 -26.81 31.00
C TYR A 301 -31.17 -26.77 29.57
N PHE A 302 -30.96 -27.85 28.81
CA PHE A 302 -31.35 -27.97 27.40
C PHE A 302 -32.63 -28.76 27.25
N TYR A 303 -33.66 -28.09 26.70
CA TYR A 303 -34.95 -28.70 26.39
C TYR A 303 -35.05 -28.96 24.90
N ASP A 304 -36.14 -29.61 24.45
CA ASP A 304 -36.34 -29.88 23.05
C ASP A 304 -36.44 -28.60 22.17
N GLY A 305 -37.05 -27.52 22.65
CA GLY A 305 -37.31 -26.30 21.91
C GLY A 305 -36.42 -25.11 22.25
N ASP A 306 -35.88 -25.07 23.45
CA ASP A 306 -35.12 -23.96 24.01
C ASP A 306 -34.15 -24.43 25.08
N PHE A 307 -33.38 -23.52 25.65
CA PHE A 307 -32.46 -23.80 26.78
C PHE A 307 -32.44 -22.66 27.76
N ARG A 308 -32.13 -22.98 29.02
CA ARG A 308 -32.00 -22.02 30.11
C ARG A 308 -30.56 -21.97 30.60
N ILE A 309 -30.11 -20.75 30.89
CA ILE A 309 -28.86 -20.49 31.58
C ILE A 309 -29.18 -19.88 32.94
N THR A 310 -28.59 -20.42 34.01
CA THR A 310 -28.73 -19.89 35.36
C THR A 310 -27.37 -19.68 36.00
N GLY A 311 -27.25 -18.76 36.93
CA GLY A 311 -26.07 -18.59 37.77
C GLY A 311 -25.15 -17.43 37.45
N LEU A 312 -24.99 -17.02 36.20
CA LEU A 312 -24.07 -15.92 35.84
C LEU A 312 -24.66 -14.53 36.07
N GLN A 313 -25.88 -14.28 35.65
CA GLN A 313 -26.54 -12.97 35.82
C GLN A 313 -28.02 -13.12 36.15
N ALA A 314 -28.80 -13.68 35.28
CA ALA A 314 -30.22 -13.90 35.44
C ALA A 314 -30.59 -15.28 34.86
N SER A 315 -31.67 -15.86 35.40
CA SER A 315 -32.22 -17.11 34.84
C SER A 315 -33.07 -16.75 33.61
N ASN A 316 -32.55 -16.92 32.42
CA ASN A 316 -33.25 -16.61 31.17
C ASN A 316 -33.41 -17.86 30.32
N LEU A 317 -34.55 -17.96 29.63
CA LEU A 317 -34.84 -18.96 28.62
C LEU A 317 -34.47 -18.41 27.26
N HIS A 318 -33.76 -19.19 26.46
CA HIS A 318 -33.24 -18.81 25.17
C HIS A 318 -33.61 -19.82 24.09
N PRO A 319 -34.14 -19.39 22.93
CA PRO A 319 -34.34 -20.29 21.79
C PRO A 319 -33.01 -20.59 21.11
N TYR A 320 -32.85 -21.78 20.52
CA TYR A 320 -31.63 -22.22 19.82
C TYR A 320 -31.23 -21.32 18.65
N PHE A 321 -32.16 -20.62 18.04
CA PHE A 321 -31.83 -19.71 16.95
C PHE A 321 -31.00 -18.49 17.38
N GLN A 322 -30.96 -18.14 18.67
CA GLN A 322 -30.09 -17.09 19.22
C GLN A 322 -28.62 -17.49 19.22
N ILE A 323 -28.30 -18.77 19.17
CA ILE A 323 -26.93 -19.23 19.06
C ILE A 323 -26.44 -18.92 17.66
N SER A 324 -25.54 -17.96 17.54
CA SER A 324 -24.97 -17.54 16.27
C SER A 324 -23.99 -18.58 15.72
N ARG A 325 -23.17 -19.14 16.60
CA ARG A 325 -22.18 -20.19 16.29
C ARG A 325 -21.90 -21.02 17.53
N MET A 326 -21.50 -22.25 17.31
CA MET A 326 -21.00 -23.13 18.36
C MET A 326 -19.74 -23.83 17.86
N TYR A 327 -18.70 -23.78 18.68
CA TYR A 327 -17.44 -24.45 18.38
C TYR A 327 -17.18 -25.55 19.41
N GLU A 328 -16.61 -26.64 18.94
CA GLU A 328 -16.21 -27.74 19.78
C GLU A 328 -14.68 -27.80 19.88
N THR A 329 -14.20 -28.03 21.11
CA THR A 329 -12.79 -28.33 21.40
C THR A 329 -12.71 -29.65 22.17
N ASN A 330 -11.51 -30.07 22.57
CA ASN A 330 -11.36 -31.30 23.36
C ASN A 330 -12.10 -31.25 24.70
N GLU A 331 -12.11 -30.11 25.36
CA GLU A 331 -12.64 -29.96 26.72
C GLU A 331 -13.96 -29.20 26.81
N TYR A 332 -14.24 -28.31 25.81
CA TYR A 332 -15.36 -27.37 25.87
C TYR A 332 -16.17 -27.33 24.59
N PHE A 333 -17.44 -26.96 24.74
CA PHE A 333 -18.24 -26.37 23.69
C PHE A 333 -18.35 -24.87 23.95
N TYR A 334 -17.97 -24.04 23.00
CA TYR A 334 -18.10 -22.58 23.05
C TYR A 334 -19.33 -22.13 22.28
N MET A 335 -20.31 -21.61 23.00
CA MET A 335 -21.57 -21.17 22.47
C MET A 335 -21.62 -19.65 22.36
N TYR A 336 -21.68 -19.12 21.13
CA TYR A 336 -21.69 -17.70 20.85
C TYR A 336 -23.11 -17.19 20.68
N PHE A 337 -23.43 -16.15 21.47
CA PHE A 337 -24.69 -15.43 21.43
C PHE A 337 -24.49 -14.04 20.87
N GLY A 338 -25.25 -13.66 19.85
CA GLY A 338 -25.31 -12.28 19.35
C GLY A 338 -23.99 -11.50 19.43
N GLU A 339 -24.00 -10.35 20.04
CA GLU A 339 -22.83 -9.50 20.21
C GLU A 339 -22.10 -9.81 21.52
N GLY A 340 -21.03 -10.59 21.40
CA GLY A 340 -19.99 -10.64 22.42
C GLY A 340 -20.21 -11.55 23.62
N ASN A 341 -21.37 -12.15 23.79
CA ASN A 341 -21.58 -13.10 24.85
C ASN A 341 -21.20 -14.50 24.39
N THR A 342 -20.28 -15.13 25.11
CA THR A 342 -19.87 -16.50 24.85
C THR A 342 -20.02 -17.30 26.16
N TYR A 343 -20.66 -18.43 26.04
CA TYR A 343 -20.83 -19.35 27.16
C TYR A 343 -19.96 -20.59 26.93
N PHE A 344 -19.37 -21.09 28.00
CA PHE A 344 -18.52 -22.27 28.00
C PHE A 344 -19.32 -23.43 28.60
N ILE A 345 -19.35 -24.55 27.91
CA ILE A 345 -19.99 -25.77 28.35
C ILE A 345 -18.88 -26.82 28.45
N ARG A 346 -18.54 -27.20 29.63
CA ARG A 346 -17.48 -28.16 29.88
C ARG A 346 -17.97 -29.57 29.60
N LYS A 347 -17.18 -30.39 28.90
CA LYS A 347 -17.61 -31.72 28.45
C LYS A 347 -17.79 -32.71 29.64
N ASP A 348 -17.00 -32.55 30.67
CA ASP A 348 -17.12 -33.35 31.91
C ASP A 348 -18.13 -32.79 32.93
N GLY A 349 -18.76 -31.65 32.61
CA GLY A 349 -19.74 -30.99 33.48
C GLY A 349 -21.18 -31.49 33.31
N PHE A 350 -21.45 -32.48 32.46
CA PHE A 350 -22.81 -33.02 32.28
C PHE A 350 -23.29 -33.76 33.52
N LYS A 351 -24.48 -33.37 34.03
CA LYS A 351 -25.21 -34.03 35.13
C LYS A 351 -26.32 -34.92 34.58
N GLN A 352 -26.82 -34.61 33.40
CA GLN A 352 -27.80 -35.41 32.67
C GLN A 352 -27.39 -35.44 31.18
N GLY A 353 -27.35 -36.62 30.58
CA GLY A 353 -26.80 -36.85 29.26
C GLY A 353 -25.28 -36.90 29.26
N ASP A 354 -24.69 -36.91 28.09
CA ASP A 354 -23.24 -36.91 27.84
C ASP A 354 -22.83 -35.98 26.70
N ALA A 355 -21.53 -35.75 26.56
CA ALA A 355 -20.99 -34.81 25.58
C ALA A 355 -21.23 -35.24 24.11
N ASP A 356 -21.25 -36.55 23.83
CA ASP A 356 -21.41 -37.05 22.44
C ASP A 356 -22.87 -36.98 22.00
N ALA A 357 -23.80 -37.37 22.88
CA ALA A 357 -25.23 -37.18 22.65
C ALA A 357 -25.58 -35.70 22.53
N PHE A 358 -24.98 -34.83 23.37
CA PHE A 358 -25.16 -33.39 23.29
C PHE A 358 -24.63 -32.82 21.97
N ARG A 359 -23.46 -33.27 21.50
CA ARG A 359 -22.91 -32.89 20.19
C ARG A 359 -23.90 -33.19 19.05
N THR A 360 -24.43 -34.40 19.05
CA THR A 360 -25.40 -34.84 18.03
C THR A 360 -26.66 -33.99 18.04
N PHE A 361 -27.22 -33.77 19.25
CA PHE A 361 -28.38 -32.93 19.43
C PHE A 361 -28.14 -31.48 18.96
N MET A 362 -27.00 -30.87 19.33
CA MET A 362 -26.69 -29.50 18.95
C MET A 362 -26.39 -29.37 17.44
N LYS A 363 -25.80 -30.39 16.82
CA LYS A 363 -25.65 -30.44 15.35
C LYS A 363 -26.99 -30.42 14.65
N GLU A 364 -27.97 -31.17 15.13
CA GLU A 364 -29.33 -31.17 14.61
C GLU A 364 -30.00 -29.79 14.76
N LYS A 365 -29.90 -29.15 15.92
CA LYS A 365 -30.50 -27.84 16.21
C LYS A 365 -29.84 -26.69 15.46
N LEU A 366 -28.53 -26.71 15.28
CA LEU A 366 -27.75 -25.58 14.75
C LEU A 366 -27.34 -25.77 13.27
N GLY A 367 -27.29 -27.00 12.77
CA GLY A 367 -26.84 -27.30 11.41
C GLY A 367 -25.45 -26.71 11.14
N LYS A 368 -25.32 -25.91 10.07
CA LYS A 368 -24.05 -25.28 9.65
C LYS A 368 -23.44 -24.30 10.67
N ARG A 369 -24.16 -23.93 11.73
CA ARG A 369 -23.66 -23.06 12.82
C ARG A 369 -22.84 -23.81 13.85
N PHE A 370 -22.93 -25.13 13.90
CA PHE A 370 -22.07 -26.01 14.70
C PHE A 370 -20.78 -26.32 13.90
N LYS A 371 -19.63 -26.11 14.50
CA LYS A 371 -18.31 -26.27 13.86
C LYS A 371 -17.36 -27.06 14.75
#